data_d3bef1c50dfd878657bf6daef0cc41e5
#
_entry.id   d3bef1c50dfd878657bf6daef0cc41e5
#
_cell.length_a   1.000
_cell.length_b   1.000
_cell.length_c   1.000
_cell.angle_alpha   90.00
_cell.angle_beta   90.00
_cell.angle_gamma   90.00
#
_symmetry.space_group_name_H-M   'P 1'
#
loop_
_entity.id
_entity.type
_entity.pdbx_description
1 polymer ?
#
loop_
_entity_poly.entity_id
_entity_poly.type
_entity_poly.pdbx_seq_one_letter_code
_entity_poly.pdbx_strand_id
1 'polypeptide(L)'
;EQLKPGETLEVMPPQGHFSIELDPEREGNYLAVAAGSGITPILSIIKTTLETEPKSEVTLFYGNKATSSTMFRDELQDLKNEYMSRLNLVYIFTREEQDIDLYNGRIDHEKCDKLFDHWINAKELTAAFICGPQLMTETVRDSLLNHGMEKSKIHFELFTPAGGVPQAR
;
A
#
# COMPACT_ATOMS: atom_id res chain seq x y z
N GLU A 1 14.71 23.90 -18.42
CA GLU A 1 15.19 23.10 -19.57
C GLU A 1 14.17 22.00 -19.80
N GLN A 2 13.72 21.84 -21.05
CA GLN A 2 12.78 20.78 -21.43
C GLN A 2 13.58 19.66 -22.06
N LEU A 3 13.47 18.47 -21.48
CA LEU A 3 14.01 17.24 -22.06
C LEU A 3 13.35 16.95 -23.40
N LYS A 4 14.15 16.58 -24.38
CA LYS A 4 13.69 16.18 -25.72
C LYS A 4 13.81 14.67 -25.91
N PRO A 5 12.94 14.06 -26.74
CA PRO A 5 13.09 12.66 -27.08
C PRO A 5 14.47 12.37 -27.68
N GLY A 6 15.17 11.34 -27.12
CA GLY A 6 16.52 10.97 -27.51
C GLY A 6 17.63 11.56 -26.65
N GLU A 7 17.34 12.45 -25.72
CA GLU A 7 18.31 12.91 -24.71
C GLU A 7 18.47 11.90 -23.59
N THR A 8 19.71 11.81 -23.06
CA THR A 8 20.04 10.88 -21.96
C THR A 8 20.00 11.60 -20.62
N LEU A 9 19.37 10.97 -19.63
CA LEU A 9 19.42 11.39 -18.23
C LEU A 9 20.30 10.47 -17.41
N GLU A 10 21.14 11.04 -16.57
CA GLU A 10 21.78 10.30 -15.50
C GLU A 10 20.79 10.16 -14.34
N VAL A 11 20.53 8.92 -13.92
CA VAL A 11 19.68 8.60 -12.79
C VAL A 11 20.45 7.77 -11.78
N MET A 12 20.17 8.00 -10.50
CA MET A 12 20.71 7.12 -9.45
C MET A 12 20.01 5.76 -9.54
N PRO A 13 20.76 4.65 -9.29
CA PRO A 13 20.12 3.35 -9.17
C PRO A 13 19.11 3.35 -8.01
N PRO A 14 18.05 2.51 -8.09
CA PRO A 14 17.10 2.36 -6.99
C PRO A 14 17.82 2.02 -5.68
N GLN A 15 17.45 2.70 -4.60
CA GLN A 15 17.98 2.48 -3.26
C GLN A 15 16.83 2.37 -2.27
N GLY A 16 17.04 1.64 -1.17
CA GLY A 16 16.06 1.51 -0.10
C GLY A 16 15.83 0.06 0.32
N HIS A 17 15.03 -0.11 1.36
CA HIS A 17 14.73 -1.40 1.97
C HIS A 17 13.21 -1.66 2.08
N PHE A 18 12.40 -0.88 1.36
CA PHE A 18 10.95 -1.04 1.34
C PHE A 18 10.54 -2.14 0.35
N SER A 19 11.07 -3.34 0.61
CA SER A 19 10.80 -4.55 -0.18
C SER A 19 11.11 -5.79 0.65
N ILE A 20 10.69 -6.95 0.16
CA ILE A 20 11.07 -8.27 0.66
C ILE A 20 11.62 -9.11 -0.48
N GLU A 21 12.34 -10.16 -0.15
CA GLU A 21 12.71 -11.18 -1.12
C GLU A 21 11.47 -11.99 -1.52
N LEU A 22 11.20 -12.06 -2.82
CA LEU A 22 10.08 -12.82 -3.39
C LEU A 22 10.51 -14.24 -3.74
N ASP A 23 9.57 -15.17 -3.63
CA ASP A 23 9.78 -16.59 -3.93
C ASP A 23 8.65 -17.09 -4.84
N PRO A 24 8.94 -17.52 -6.10
CA PRO A 24 7.92 -17.98 -7.04
C PRO A 24 7.05 -19.14 -6.55
N GLU A 25 7.53 -19.91 -5.58
CA GLU A 25 6.77 -21.02 -4.99
C GLU A 25 5.93 -20.64 -3.78
N ARG A 26 6.09 -19.41 -3.30
CA ARG A 26 5.35 -18.95 -2.11
C ARG A 26 3.85 -18.78 -2.41
N GLU A 27 3.04 -19.18 -1.44
CA GLU A 27 1.61 -18.90 -1.33
C GLU A 27 1.41 -17.87 -0.20
N GLY A 28 1.71 -16.60 -0.51
CA GLY A 28 1.72 -15.53 0.48
C GLY A 28 0.43 -14.70 0.47
N ASN A 29 0.06 -14.21 1.66
CA ASN A 29 -0.99 -13.20 1.82
C ASN A 29 -0.33 -11.88 2.18
N TYR A 30 -0.55 -10.84 1.37
CA TYR A 30 0.06 -9.54 1.54
C TYR A 30 -1.00 -8.47 1.79
N LEU A 31 -0.70 -7.60 2.75
CA LEU A 31 -1.45 -6.37 2.94
C LEU A 31 -0.65 -5.19 2.42
N ALA A 32 -1.27 -4.36 1.62
CA ALA A 32 -0.75 -3.07 1.22
C ALA A 32 -1.69 -1.97 1.72
N VAL A 33 -1.15 -0.92 2.33
CA VAL A 33 -1.93 0.25 2.77
C VAL A 33 -1.28 1.51 2.24
N ALA A 34 -2.01 2.26 1.44
CA ALA A 34 -1.54 3.50 0.84
C ALA A 34 -2.48 4.67 1.12
N ALA A 35 -1.95 5.89 1.13
CA ALA A 35 -2.76 7.09 1.05
C ALA A 35 -2.11 8.13 0.14
N GLY A 36 -2.91 8.70 -0.78
CA GLY A 36 -2.46 9.68 -1.76
C GLY A 36 -1.25 9.19 -2.56
N SER A 37 -0.16 9.97 -2.57
CA SER A 37 1.08 9.63 -3.30
C SER A 37 1.85 8.43 -2.73
N GLY A 38 1.54 7.97 -1.53
CA GLY A 38 2.10 6.73 -0.98
C GLY A 38 1.79 5.48 -1.81
N ILE A 39 0.87 5.60 -2.77
CA ILE A 39 0.59 4.53 -3.73
C ILE A 39 1.78 4.21 -4.65
N THR A 40 2.70 5.14 -4.89
CA THR A 40 3.78 4.95 -5.86
C THR A 40 4.69 3.76 -5.57
N PRO A 41 5.30 3.62 -4.37
CA PRO A 41 6.06 2.43 -4.04
C PRO A 41 5.16 1.20 -3.84
N ILE A 42 3.98 1.38 -3.30
CA ILE A 42 3.02 0.30 -3.08
C ILE A 42 2.60 -0.36 -4.39
N LEU A 43 2.30 0.42 -5.43
CA LEU A 43 1.95 -0.11 -6.75
C LEU A 43 3.08 -0.96 -7.36
N SER A 44 4.32 -0.52 -7.21
CA SER A 44 5.50 -1.28 -7.64
C SER A 44 5.60 -2.63 -6.92
N ILE A 45 5.40 -2.64 -5.59
CA ILE A 45 5.41 -3.86 -4.78
C ILE A 45 4.29 -4.81 -5.21
N ILE A 46 3.05 -4.31 -5.36
CA ILE A 46 1.90 -5.11 -5.79
C ILE A 46 2.18 -5.79 -7.14
N LYS A 47 2.62 -5.03 -8.14
CA LYS A 47 2.93 -5.55 -9.48
C LYS A 47 3.98 -6.65 -9.41
N THR A 48 5.10 -6.37 -8.77
CA THR A 48 6.22 -7.31 -8.68
C THR A 48 5.82 -8.57 -7.92
N THR A 49 5.05 -8.44 -6.82
CA THR A 49 4.56 -9.59 -6.05
C THR A 49 3.63 -10.48 -6.88
N LEU A 50 2.63 -9.89 -7.54
CA LEU A 50 1.64 -10.64 -8.32
C LEU A 50 2.26 -11.32 -9.55
N GLU A 51 3.27 -10.70 -10.15
CA GLU A 51 4.02 -11.24 -11.29
C GLU A 51 4.95 -12.38 -10.85
N THR A 52 5.68 -12.20 -9.74
CA THR A 52 6.71 -13.14 -9.30
C THR A 52 6.14 -14.34 -8.56
N GLU A 53 5.08 -14.14 -7.76
CA GLU A 53 4.47 -15.16 -6.90
C GLU A 53 3.06 -15.51 -7.39
N PRO A 54 2.90 -16.48 -8.31
CA PRO A 54 1.62 -16.76 -8.97
C PRO A 54 0.53 -17.32 -8.06
N LYS A 55 0.89 -17.79 -6.86
CA LYS A 55 -0.05 -18.34 -5.88
C LYS A 55 -0.39 -17.35 -4.75
N SER A 56 0.28 -16.20 -4.71
CA SER A 56 0.11 -15.20 -3.65
C SER A 56 -1.02 -14.22 -3.95
N GLU A 57 -1.63 -13.70 -2.89
CA GLU A 57 -2.71 -12.74 -2.92
C GLU A 57 -2.30 -11.42 -2.26
N VAL A 58 -2.84 -10.32 -2.75
CA VAL A 58 -2.60 -8.97 -2.21
C VAL A 58 -3.94 -8.29 -1.95
N THR A 59 -4.09 -7.71 -0.75
CA THR A 59 -5.19 -6.80 -0.42
C THR A 59 -4.65 -5.38 -0.28
N LEU A 60 -5.19 -4.45 -1.04
CA LEU A 60 -4.84 -3.02 -0.98
C LEU A 60 -5.95 -2.21 -0.31
N PHE A 61 -5.63 -1.53 0.79
CA PHE A 61 -6.42 -0.45 1.35
C PHE A 61 -5.86 0.88 0.86
N TYR A 62 -6.64 1.63 0.07
CA TYR A 62 -6.17 2.86 -0.54
C TYR A 62 -7.00 4.08 -0.16
N GLY A 63 -6.47 4.87 0.77
CA GLY A 63 -7.08 6.10 1.27
C GLY A 63 -6.87 7.29 0.34
N ASN A 64 -7.95 7.99 0.00
CA ASN A 64 -7.93 9.21 -0.82
C ASN A 64 -9.00 10.20 -0.34
N LYS A 65 -9.02 11.39 -0.93
CA LYS A 65 -10.10 12.36 -0.68
C LYS A 65 -11.38 11.96 -1.41
N ALA A 66 -11.25 11.61 -2.67
CA ALA A 66 -12.34 11.26 -3.58
C ALA A 66 -11.80 10.46 -4.76
N THR A 67 -12.68 9.88 -5.54
CA THR A 67 -12.38 9.18 -6.81
C THR A 67 -11.55 10.04 -7.75
N SER A 68 -11.89 11.32 -7.92
CA SER A 68 -11.21 12.25 -8.82
C SER A 68 -9.77 12.57 -8.42
N SER A 69 -9.38 12.31 -7.16
CA SER A 69 -8.02 12.52 -6.64
C SER A 69 -7.21 11.23 -6.49
N THR A 70 -7.77 10.09 -6.90
CA THR A 70 -7.13 8.78 -6.78
C THR A 70 -6.11 8.60 -7.89
N MET A 71 -4.82 8.61 -7.52
CA MET A 71 -3.71 8.39 -8.45
C MET A 71 -3.68 6.93 -8.92
N PHE A 72 -3.28 6.70 -10.16
CA PHE A 72 -3.13 5.37 -10.77
C PHE A 72 -4.41 4.51 -10.74
N ARG A 73 -5.58 5.15 -10.69
CA ARG A 73 -6.85 4.43 -10.57
C ARG A 73 -7.08 3.46 -11.73
N ASP A 74 -6.87 3.92 -12.95
CA ASP A 74 -7.07 3.10 -14.16
C ASP A 74 -6.07 1.93 -14.18
N GLU A 75 -4.81 2.21 -13.84
CA GLU A 75 -3.77 1.18 -13.76
C GLU A 75 -4.05 0.13 -12.67
N LEU A 76 -4.56 0.55 -11.52
CA LEU A 76 -5.03 -0.38 -10.47
C LEU A 76 -6.22 -1.22 -10.93
N GLN A 77 -7.13 -0.62 -11.71
CA GLN A 77 -8.26 -1.34 -12.28
C GLN A 77 -7.83 -2.37 -13.33
N ASP A 78 -6.86 -2.03 -14.17
CA ASP A 78 -6.27 -2.95 -15.14
C ASP A 78 -5.58 -4.12 -14.43
N LEU A 79 -4.80 -3.84 -13.39
CA LEU A 79 -4.22 -4.89 -12.54
C LEU A 79 -5.29 -5.77 -11.89
N LYS A 80 -6.38 -5.17 -11.40
CA LYS A 80 -7.50 -5.95 -10.83
C LYS A 80 -8.13 -6.85 -11.88
N ASN A 81 -8.29 -6.40 -13.11
CA ASN A 81 -8.81 -7.21 -14.20
C ASN A 81 -7.87 -8.37 -14.56
N GLU A 82 -6.55 -8.13 -14.55
CA GLU A 82 -5.54 -9.15 -14.82
C GLU A 82 -5.44 -10.19 -13.69
N TYR A 83 -5.44 -9.73 -12.44
CA TYR A 83 -5.27 -10.57 -11.24
C TYR A 83 -6.55 -10.69 -10.41
N MET A 84 -7.69 -10.88 -11.07
CA MET A 84 -9.05 -10.76 -10.49
C MET A 84 -9.24 -11.50 -9.16
N SER A 85 -8.73 -12.73 -9.04
CA SER A 85 -8.85 -13.55 -7.83
C SER A 85 -7.77 -13.30 -6.78
N ARG A 86 -6.66 -12.64 -7.15
CA ARG A 86 -5.47 -12.47 -6.31
C ARG A 86 -5.20 -11.04 -5.84
N LEU A 87 -5.91 -10.06 -6.38
CA LEU A 87 -5.80 -8.66 -5.98
C LEU A 87 -7.14 -8.14 -5.46
N ASN A 88 -7.22 -7.77 -4.20
CA ASN A 88 -8.37 -7.09 -3.62
C ASN A 88 -8.07 -5.59 -3.51
N LEU A 89 -8.95 -4.75 -4.08
CA LEU A 89 -8.85 -3.29 -4.03
C LEU A 89 -9.98 -2.72 -3.17
N VAL A 90 -9.61 -2.04 -2.10
CA VAL A 90 -10.54 -1.36 -1.20
C VAL A 90 -10.19 0.12 -1.16
N TYR A 91 -11.01 0.95 -1.79
CA TYR A 91 -10.86 2.39 -1.75
C TYR A 91 -11.58 2.97 -0.53
N ILE A 92 -10.90 3.89 0.17
CA ILE A 92 -11.44 4.55 1.37
C ILE A 92 -11.41 6.06 1.12
N PHE A 93 -12.59 6.71 1.10
CA PHE A 93 -12.70 8.12 0.78
C PHE A 93 -13.08 8.98 1.98
N THR A 94 -12.43 10.15 2.09
CA THR A 94 -12.67 11.08 3.20
C THR A 94 -13.64 12.23 2.84
N ARG A 95 -13.93 12.44 1.56
CA ARG A 95 -14.75 13.55 1.05
C ARG A 95 -15.78 13.15 0.01
N GLU A 96 -15.85 11.89 -0.32
CA GLU A 96 -16.82 11.31 -1.23
C GLU A 96 -17.50 10.16 -0.50
N GLU A 97 -18.81 10.20 -0.42
CA GLU A 97 -19.60 9.19 0.26
C GLU A 97 -19.73 7.93 -0.60
N GLN A 98 -19.55 6.78 0.01
CA GLN A 98 -19.73 5.46 -0.58
C GLN A 98 -20.88 4.75 0.14
N ASP A 99 -21.54 3.83 -0.55
CA ASP A 99 -22.71 3.09 -0.02
C ASP A 99 -22.39 2.26 1.23
N ILE A 100 -21.13 1.89 1.41
CA ILE A 100 -20.65 1.09 2.55
C ILE A 100 -19.90 2.00 3.52
N ASP A 101 -20.45 2.22 4.71
CA ASP A 101 -19.90 3.10 5.75
C ASP A 101 -18.44 2.77 6.12
N LEU A 102 -18.06 1.49 6.03
CA LEU A 102 -16.70 1.05 6.30
C LEU A 102 -15.66 1.74 5.42
N TYR A 103 -16.04 2.12 4.20
CA TYR A 103 -15.15 2.75 3.21
C TYR A 103 -15.17 4.28 3.24
N ASN A 104 -15.91 4.88 4.18
CA ASN A 104 -15.99 6.33 4.36
C ASN A 104 -15.11 6.80 5.52
N GLY A 105 -14.45 7.96 5.35
CA GLY A 105 -13.64 8.60 6.38
C GLY A 105 -12.16 8.24 6.36
N ARG A 106 -11.47 8.50 7.47
CA ARG A 106 -10.02 8.26 7.60
C ARG A 106 -9.74 6.84 8.06
N ILE A 107 -8.56 6.35 7.74
CA ILE A 107 -8.02 5.11 8.28
C ILE A 107 -7.48 5.42 9.69
N ASP A 108 -8.31 5.19 10.70
CA ASP A 108 -8.00 5.26 12.12
C ASP A 108 -8.02 3.85 12.75
N HIS A 109 -7.79 3.74 14.05
CA HIS A 109 -7.74 2.44 14.75
C HIS A 109 -9.05 1.66 14.62
N GLU A 110 -10.20 2.31 14.85
CA GLU A 110 -11.50 1.65 14.74
C GLU A 110 -11.76 1.12 13.32
N LYS A 111 -11.38 1.91 12.31
CA LYS A 111 -11.50 1.50 10.92
C LYS A 111 -10.54 0.36 10.57
N CYS A 112 -9.30 0.39 11.08
CA CYS A 112 -8.37 -0.72 10.93
C CYS A 112 -8.95 -2.02 11.48
N ASP A 113 -9.49 -2.00 12.70
CA ASP A 113 -10.09 -3.17 13.32
C ASP A 113 -11.19 -3.77 12.43
N LYS A 114 -12.13 -2.94 11.97
CA LYS A 114 -13.23 -3.36 11.10
C LYS A 114 -12.75 -3.87 9.73
N LEU A 115 -11.74 -3.21 9.13
CA LEU A 115 -11.17 -3.64 7.85
C LEU A 115 -10.43 -4.97 7.99
N PHE A 116 -9.68 -5.15 9.07
CA PHE A 116 -8.94 -6.38 9.31
C PHE A 116 -9.90 -7.54 9.55
N ASP A 117 -10.90 -7.37 10.43
CA ASP A 117 -11.92 -8.40 10.69
C ASP A 117 -12.65 -8.85 9.42
N HIS A 118 -12.81 -7.96 8.45
CA HIS A 118 -13.55 -8.25 7.22
C HIS A 118 -12.68 -8.79 6.08
N TRP A 119 -11.45 -8.31 5.95
CA TRP A 119 -10.62 -8.53 4.76
C TRP A 119 -9.40 -9.41 4.96
N ILE A 120 -8.84 -9.46 6.17
CA ILE A 120 -7.55 -10.10 6.40
C ILE A 120 -7.52 -10.85 7.74
N ASN A 121 -6.62 -11.83 7.84
CA ASN A 121 -6.16 -12.37 9.11
C ASN A 121 -4.73 -11.89 9.36
N ALA A 122 -4.54 -10.91 10.25
CA ALA A 122 -3.24 -10.29 10.49
C ALA A 122 -2.14 -11.28 10.88
N LYS A 123 -2.50 -12.39 11.55
CA LYS A 123 -1.54 -13.44 11.96
C LYS A 123 -1.04 -14.28 10.79
N GLU A 124 -1.83 -14.39 9.72
CA GLU A 124 -1.52 -15.19 8.55
C GLU A 124 -0.84 -14.37 7.44
N LEU A 125 -0.72 -13.06 7.63
CA LEU A 125 -0.03 -12.22 6.65
C LEU A 125 1.46 -12.60 6.54
N THR A 126 1.91 -12.71 5.30
CA THR A 126 3.32 -12.89 4.94
C THR A 126 4.10 -11.60 5.19
N ALA A 127 3.56 -10.47 4.71
CA ALA A 127 4.08 -9.13 4.98
C ALA A 127 2.98 -8.07 4.83
N ALA A 128 3.19 -6.91 5.47
CA ALA A 128 2.40 -5.71 5.28
C ALA A 128 3.29 -4.55 4.85
N PHE A 129 2.84 -3.79 3.84
CA PHE A 129 3.52 -2.62 3.31
C PHE A 129 2.65 -1.39 3.49
N ILE A 130 3.17 -0.37 4.15
CA ILE A 130 2.40 0.82 4.51
C ILE A 130 3.15 2.06 4.00
N CYS A 131 2.48 2.91 3.19
CA CYS A 131 3.05 4.17 2.75
C CYS A 131 1.98 5.27 2.67
N GLY A 132 2.24 6.37 3.37
CA GLY A 132 1.33 7.51 3.43
C GLY A 132 1.65 8.48 4.56
N PRO A 133 0.68 9.30 5.00
CA PRO A 133 0.87 10.21 6.12
C PRO A 133 1.31 9.49 7.39
N GLN A 134 2.22 10.10 8.15
CA GLN A 134 2.82 9.51 9.34
C GLN A 134 1.77 8.95 10.32
N LEU A 135 0.75 9.73 10.65
CA LEU A 135 -0.30 9.31 11.58
C LEU A 135 -1.02 8.04 11.10
N MET A 136 -1.35 7.95 9.80
CA MET A 136 -1.96 6.73 9.24
C MET A 136 -1.01 5.55 9.34
N THR A 137 0.26 5.75 8.99
CA THR A 137 1.28 4.68 9.03
C THR A 137 1.46 4.13 10.43
N GLU A 138 1.54 5.01 11.44
CA GLU A 138 1.63 4.62 12.85
C GLU A 138 0.37 3.88 13.30
N THR A 139 -0.81 4.40 12.97
CA THR A 139 -2.10 3.80 13.29
C THR A 139 -2.23 2.37 12.72
N VAL A 140 -1.95 2.20 11.43
CA VAL A 140 -2.04 0.88 10.77
C VAL A 140 -1.04 -0.10 11.37
N ARG A 141 0.21 0.34 11.56
CA ARG A 141 1.26 -0.49 12.20
C ARG A 141 0.83 -0.97 13.58
N ASP A 142 0.36 -0.05 14.43
CA ASP A 142 -0.03 -0.38 15.81
C ASP A 142 -1.26 -1.29 15.84
N SER A 143 -2.22 -1.09 14.94
CA SER A 143 -3.38 -1.98 14.79
C SER A 143 -2.96 -3.39 14.33
N LEU A 144 -2.02 -3.52 13.38
CA LEU A 144 -1.50 -4.83 12.95
C LEU A 144 -0.80 -5.57 14.10
N LEU A 145 0.01 -4.87 14.89
CA LEU A 145 0.66 -5.44 16.09
C LEU A 145 -0.37 -5.91 17.11
N ASN A 146 -1.42 -5.12 17.36
CA ASN A 146 -2.49 -5.47 18.28
C ASN A 146 -3.30 -6.70 17.81
N HIS A 147 -3.41 -6.90 16.49
CA HIS A 147 -4.02 -8.09 15.88
C HIS A 147 -3.05 -9.29 15.79
N GLY A 148 -1.86 -9.15 16.34
CA GLY A 148 -0.90 -10.26 16.50
C GLY A 148 0.03 -10.48 15.30
N MET A 149 0.16 -9.52 14.41
CA MET A 149 1.18 -9.57 13.36
C MET A 149 2.58 -9.36 13.96
N GLU A 150 3.56 -10.09 13.48
CA GLU A 150 4.95 -9.91 13.90
C GLU A 150 5.54 -8.61 13.36
N LYS A 151 6.24 -7.86 14.20
CA LYS A 151 6.86 -6.57 13.83
C LYS A 151 7.81 -6.68 12.64
N SER A 152 8.54 -7.77 12.51
CA SER A 152 9.49 -8.04 11.41
C SER A 152 8.82 -8.13 10.04
N LYS A 153 7.53 -8.40 10.00
CA LYS A 153 6.73 -8.51 8.77
C LYS A 153 6.04 -7.20 8.37
N ILE A 154 6.17 -6.14 9.17
CA ILE A 154 5.54 -4.85 8.91
C ILE A 154 6.59 -3.90 8.36
N HIS A 155 6.45 -3.53 7.09
CA HIS A 155 7.32 -2.62 6.37
C HIS A 155 6.58 -1.30 6.11
N PHE A 156 7.26 -0.18 6.33
CA PHE A 156 6.66 1.12 6.04
C PHE A 156 7.69 2.13 5.55
N GLU A 157 7.23 3.05 4.73
CA GLU A 157 8.01 4.19 4.25
C GLU A 157 7.23 5.48 4.50
N LEU A 158 7.93 6.49 5.03
CA LEU A 158 7.35 7.81 5.27
C LEU A 158 7.82 8.78 4.20
N PHE A 159 6.88 9.41 3.50
CA PHE A 159 7.20 10.53 2.63
C PHE A 159 7.34 11.79 3.50
N THR A 160 8.59 12.18 3.77
CA THR A 160 8.87 13.44 4.44
C THR A 160 8.61 14.58 3.45
N PRO A 161 7.82 15.63 3.80
CA PRO A 161 7.72 16.82 2.96
C PRO A 161 9.11 17.40 2.70
N ALA A 162 9.38 17.83 1.47
CA ALA A 162 10.64 18.48 1.13
C ALA A 162 10.86 19.68 2.06
N GLY A 163 11.83 19.57 2.98
CA GLY A 163 12.14 20.61 4.02
C GLY A 163 12.21 20.10 5.46
N GLY A 164 11.81 18.86 5.74
CA GLY A 164 11.96 18.26 7.06
C GLY A 164 13.29 17.51 7.16
N VAL A 165 14.17 17.95 8.08
CA VAL A 165 15.39 17.22 8.43
C VAL A 165 15.00 15.87 9.02
N PRO A 166 15.57 14.73 8.56
CA PRO A 166 15.33 13.44 9.19
C PRO A 166 15.88 13.48 10.62
N GLN A 167 15.01 13.43 11.63
CA GLN A 167 15.48 13.10 12.97
C GLN A 167 15.84 11.61 12.99
N ALA A 168 17.12 11.33 13.01
CA ALA A 168 17.67 10.03 13.33
C ALA A 168 17.21 9.61 14.73
N ARG A 169 16.50 8.48 14.81
CA ARG A 169 16.39 7.63 15.99
C ARG A 169 16.36 6.17 15.57
#